data_f23b092f45788d7808ba633f3a0a2cc7
#
_entry.id   f23b092f45788d7808ba633f3a0a2cc7
#
_cell.length_a   1.000
_cell.length_b   1.000
_cell.length_c   1.000
_cell.angle_alpha   90.00
_cell.angle_beta   90.00
_cell.angle_gamma   90.00
#
_symmetry.space_group_name_H-M   'P 1'
#
loop_
_entity.id
_entity.type
_entity.pdbx_description
1 polymer ?
#
loop_
_entity_poly.entity_id
_entity_poly.type
_entity_poly.pdbx_seq_one_letter_code
_entity_poly.pdbx_strand_id
1 'polypeptide(L)'
;HIGEQLGIIPSIVEKDFWVCRVLNILFREDSLNPYLCFRGGTSLSKAYKIIRRFSEDIDVALSPHFFPELGEEDKPTAVQSASQRDAKLRKIRPHYRRMMEHVLQPLMEERMKEMGIKNVHIELEDLSTARDPFVLLIHYPSLFEQNESLYIRPFVKIELSGRAQTEPS
;
A
#
# COMPACT_ATOMS: atom_id res chain seq x y z
N HIS A 1 8.89 25.13 9.35
CA HIS A 1 9.33 25.55 10.68
C HIS A 1 9.35 24.44 11.74
N ILE A 2 8.44 23.43 11.70
CA ILE A 2 8.46 22.30 12.66
C ILE A 2 9.66 21.36 12.38
N GLY A 3 10.01 21.16 11.12
CA GLY A 3 11.16 20.32 10.72
C GLY A 3 12.51 20.90 11.16
N GLU A 4 12.66 22.23 11.11
CA GLU A 4 13.89 22.91 11.50
C GLU A 4 14.16 22.82 13.02
N GLN A 5 13.11 22.82 13.83
CA GLN A 5 13.23 22.67 15.30
C GLN A 5 13.63 21.26 15.74
N LEU A 6 13.34 20.25 14.92
CA LEU A 6 13.64 18.85 15.22
C LEU A 6 14.83 18.30 14.44
N GLY A 7 15.49 19.11 13.59
CA GLY A 7 16.58 18.67 12.72
C GLY A 7 16.12 17.67 11.63
N ILE A 8 14.81 17.66 11.32
CA ILE A 8 14.23 16.77 10.32
C ILE A 8 14.17 17.50 8.97
N ILE A 9 14.59 16.83 7.92
CA ILE A 9 14.56 17.36 6.55
C ILE A 9 13.11 17.62 6.14
N PRO A 10 12.73 18.84 5.68
CA PRO A 10 11.34 19.20 5.36
C PRO A 10 10.65 18.25 4.36
N SER A 11 11.37 17.72 3.38
CA SER A 11 10.85 16.74 2.41
C SER A 11 10.44 15.40 3.07
N ILE A 12 11.08 15.02 4.18
CA ILE A 12 10.66 13.85 4.98
C ILE A 12 9.31 14.10 5.64
N VAL A 13 9.11 15.30 6.17
CA VAL A 13 7.84 15.70 6.80
C VAL A 13 6.71 15.70 5.76
N GLU A 14 6.97 16.24 4.58
CA GLU A 14 6.03 16.21 3.46
C GLU A 14 5.66 14.77 3.06
N LYS A 15 6.66 13.92 2.88
CA LYS A 15 6.44 12.50 2.56
C LYS A 15 5.62 11.79 3.63
N ASP A 16 5.93 12.02 4.90
CA ASP A 16 5.19 11.45 6.04
C ASP A 16 3.73 11.90 6.06
N PHE A 17 3.46 13.15 5.74
CA PHE A 17 2.11 13.67 5.58
C PHE A 17 1.34 12.89 4.48
N TRP A 18 1.95 12.69 3.32
CA TRP A 18 1.32 11.96 2.22
C TRP A 18 1.12 10.48 2.54
N VAL A 19 2.08 9.82 3.18
CA VAL A 19 1.92 8.44 3.68
C VAL A 19 0.75 8.34 4.64
N CYS A 20 0.61 9.26 5.59
CA CYS A 20 -0.52 9.30 6.50
C CYS A 20 -1.86 9.53 5.80
N ARG A 21 -1.89 10.35 4.74
CA ARG A 21 -3.08 10.57 3.91
C ARG A 21 -3.53 9.29 3.22
N VAL A 22 -2.61 8.61 2.57
CA VAL A 22 -2.88 7.36 1.86
C VAL A 22 -3.35 6.27 2.84
N LEU A 23 -2.68 6.12 3.97
CA LEU A 23 -3.11 5.20 5.03
C LEU A 23 -4.52 5.51 5.52
N ASN A 24 -4.85 6.79 5.72
CA ASN A 24 -6.17 7.20 6.17
C ASN A 24 -7.27 6.80 5.17
N ILE A 25 -7.01 6.93 3.87
CA ILE A 25 -7.94 6.47 2.82
C ILE A 25 -8.14 4.96 2.94
N LEU A 26 -7.06 4.19 2.97
CA LEU A 26 -7.12 2.72 3.04
C LEU A 26 -7.87 2.22 4.28
N PHE A 27 -7.60 2.84 5.45
CA PHE A 27 -8.22 2.43 6.72
C PHE A 27 -9.69 2.84 6.87
N ARG A 28 -10.12 3.91 6.19
CA ARG A 28 -11.51 4.39 6.25
C ARG A 28 -12.41 3.80 5.19
N GLU A 29 -11.85 3.04 4.26
CA GLU A 29 -12.65 2.39 3.23
C GLU A 29 -13.23 1.08 3.78
N ASP A 30 -14.50 1.13 4.19
CA ASP A 30 -15.20 0.00 4.82
C ASP A 30 -15.27 -1.24 3.92
N SER A 31 -15.22 -1.05 2.60
CA SER A 31 -15.20 -2.14 1.63
C SER A 31 -13.88 -2.91 1.58
N LEU A 32 -12.79 -2.28 1.97
CA LEU A 32 -11.43 -2.83 1.92
C LEU A 32 -10.86 -3.16 3.30
N ASN A 33 -11.08 -2.29 4.28
CA ASN A 33 -10.46 -2.36 5.60
C ASN A 33 -10.56 -3.75 6.26
N PRO A 34 -11.70 -4.47 6.24
CA PRO A 34 -11.80 -5.78 6.87
C PRO A 34 -10.89 -6.86 6.27
N TYR A 35 -10.41 -6.62 5.05
CA TYR A 35 -9.59 -7.57 4.29
C TYR A 35 -8.14 -7.16 4.18
N LEU A 36 -7.78 -5.95 4.62
CA LEU A 36 -6.43 -5.43 4.56
C LEU A 36 -5.65 -5.77 5.84
N CYS A 37 -4.42 -6.22 5.65
CA CYS A 37 -3.45 -6.39 6.72
C CYS A 37 -2.20 -5.58 6.40
N PHE A 38 -1.86 -4.62 7.25
CA PHE A 38 -0.65 -3.82 7.11
C PHE A 38 0.56 -4.61 7.58
N ARG A 39 1.67 -4.46 6.86
CA ARG A 39 2.92 -5.19 7.06
C ARG A 39 4.09 -4.23 7.04
N GLY A 40 5.25 -4.72 7.45
CA GLY A 40 6.51 -3.97 7.38
C GLY A 40 6.64 -2.82 8.40
N GLY A 41 7.65 -1.98 8.18
CA GLY A 41 8.04 -0.91 9.09
C GLY A 41 7.03 0.22 9.24
N THR A 42 6.25 0.51 8.18
CA THR A 42 5.20 1.54 8.20
C THR A 42 4.07 1.17 9.17
N SER A 43 3.63 -0.09 9.17
CA SER A 43 2.66 -0.61 10.11
C SER A 43 3.09 -0.39 11.55
N LEU A 44 4.30 -0.82 11.88
CA LEU A 44 4.84 -0.74 13.24
C LEU A 44 5.07 0.71 13.68
N SER A 45 5.61 1.56 12.80
CA SER A 45 5.90 2.95 13.17
C SER A 45 4.64 3.80 13.34
N LYS A 46 3.63 3.58 12.51
CA LYS A 46 2.38 4.37 12.52
C LYS A 46 1.32 3.84 13.48
N ALA A 47 1.15 2.50 13.57
CA ALA A 47 0.17 1.90 14.46
C ALA A 47 0.58 1.96 15.94
N TYR A 48 1.85 1.75 16.25
CA TYR A 48 2.34 1.63 17.62
C TYR A 48 3.19 2.79 18.11
N LYS A 49 3.57 3.75 17.26
CA LYS A 49 4.50 4.86 17.55
C LYS A 49 5.83 4.40 18.18
N ILE A 50 6.19 3.14 18.01
CA ILE A 50 7.31 2.48 18.69
C ILE A 50 8.62 2.71 17.94
N ILE A 51 8.56 2.84 16.60
CA ILE A 51 9.75 2.98 15.77
C ILE A 51 9.79 4.39 15.19
N ARG A 52 10.83 5.15 15.49
CA ARG A 52 11.14 6.45 14.87
C ARG A 52 11.75 6.29 13.46
N ARG A 53 11.49 5.18 12.80
CA ARG A 53 12.00 4.90 11.47
C ARG A 53 11.00 5.36 10.42
N PHE A 54 11.44 6.24 9.55
CA PHE A 54 10.69 6.65 8.37
C PHE A 54 10.58 5.47 7.40
N SER A 55 9.37 5.12 7.00
CA SER A 55 9.13 4.14 5.92
C SER A 55 8.45 4.85 4.77
N GLU A 56 9.04 4.73 3.59
CA GLU A 56 8.56 5.37 2.36
C GLU A 56 7.44 4.58 1.70
N ASP A 57 7.36 3.28 1.98
CA ASP A 57 6.47 2.33 1.34
C ASP A 57 5.39 1.85 2.30
N ILE A 58 4.19 1.69 1.78
CA ILE A 58 3.05 1.09 2.48
C ILE A 58 2.92 -0.34 2.00
N ASP A 59 3.25 -1.28 2.87
CA ASP A 59 3.21 -2.71 2.59
C ASP A 59 1.92 -3.29 3.15
N VAL A 60 1.04 -3.77 2.28
CA VAL A 60 -0.26 -4.33 2.64
C VAL A 60 -0.47 -5.72 2.04
N ALA A 61 -1.15 -6.56 2.78
CA ALA A 61 -1.66 -7.82 2.29
C ALA A 61 -3.18 -7.77 2.21
N LEU A 62 -3.75 -8.25 1.11
CA LEU A 62 -5.18 -8.40 0.93
C LEU A 62 -5.58 -9.86 1.12
N SER A 63 -6.56 -10.08 1.97
CA SER A 63 -7.12 -11.41 2.18
C SER A 63 -7.85 -11.91 0.92
N PRO A 64 -7.65 -13.19 0.52
CA PRO A 64 -8.41 -13.80 -0.57
C PRO A 64 -9.93 -13.83 -0.35
N HIS A 65 -10.38 -13.67 0.89
CA HIS A 65 -11.81 -13.57 1.22
C HIS A 65 -12.46 -12.28 0.70
N PHE A 66 -11.67 -11.31 0.24
CA PHE A 66 -12.16 -10.15 -0.49
C PHE A 66 -12.85 -10.52 -1.82
N PHE A 67 -12.53 -11.69 -2.38
CA PHE A 67 -13.04 -12.16 -3.65
C PHE A 67 -14.12 -13.24 -3.42
N PRO A 68 -15.42 -12.86 -3.41
CA PRO A 68 -16.50 -13.81 -3.13
C PRO A 68 -16.67 -14.87 -4.20
N GLU A 69 -16.17 -14.61 -5.42
CA GLU A 69 -16.19 -15.55 -6.53
C GLU A 69 -15.17 -16.69 -6.41
N LEU A 70 -14.20 -16.58 -5.49
CA LEU A 70 -13.21 -17.64 -5.24
C LEU A 70 -13.80 -18.69 -4.29
N GLY A 71 -13.77 -19.96 -4.71
CA GLY A 71 -14.06 -21.08 -3.84
C GLY A 71 -13.06 -21.21 -2.69
N GLU A 72 -13.47 -21.82 -1.58
CA GLU A 72 -12.58 -22.04 -0.43
C GLU A 72 -11.39 -22.91 -0.80
N GLU A 73 -11.56 -23.86 -1.75
CA GLU A 73 -10.49 -24.70 -2.27
C GLU A 73 -9.40 -23.94 -3.02
N ASP A 74 -9.73 -22.76 -3.58
CA ASP A 74 -8.77 -21.91 -4.29
C ASP A 74 -8.01 -20.97 -3.35
N LYS A 75 -8.50 -20.75 -2.15
CA LYS A 75 -7.86 -19.86 -1.17
C LYS A 75 -6.67 -20.55 -0.50
N PRO A 76 -5.53 -19.84 -0.36
CA PRO A 76 -4.39 -20.35 0.39
C PRO A 76 -4.69 -20.38 1.89
N THR A 77 -4.30 -21.45 2.57
CA THR A 77 -4.51 -21.62 4.01
C THR A 77 -3.19 -21.81 4.76
N ALA A 78 -3.18 -21.54 6.06
CA ALA A 78 -1.99 -21.65 6.91
C ALA A 78 -1.46 -23.11 7.03
N VAL A 79 -2.36 -24.09 6.93
CA VAL A 79 -1.99 -25.52 7.03
C VAL A 79 -1.32 -26.10 5.78
N GLN A 80 -1.34 -25.37 4.66
CA GLN A 80 -0.70 -25.80 3.42
C GLN A 80 0.80 -25.52 3.45
N SER A 81 1.56 -26.35 2.71
CA SER A 81 2.99 -26.08 2.50
C SER A 81 3.21 -24.74 1.77
N ALA A 82 4.40 -24.17 1.90
CA ALA A 82 4.76 -22.93 1.19
C ALA A 82 4.55 -23.05 -0.33
N SER A 83 4.95 -24.17 -0.93
CA SER A 83 4.78 -24.43 -2.36
C SER A 83 3.31 -24.50 -2.78
N GLN A 84 2.45 -25.11 -1.97
CA GLN A 84 1.01 -25.16 -2.23
C GLN A 84 0.36 -23.79 -2.14
N ARG A 85 0.74 -22.98 -1.11
CA ARG A 85 0.27 -21.60 -0.97
C ARG A 85 0.69 -20.74 -2.15
N ASP A 86 1.95 -20.83 -2.56
CA ASP A 86 2.47 -20.07 -3.71
C ASP A 86 1.76 -20.45 -5.02
N ALA A 87 1.45 -21.73 -5.22
CA ALA A 87 0.70 -22.20 -6.39
C ALA A 87 -0.72 -21.60 -6.42
N LYS A 88 -1.41 -21.59 -5.28
CA LYS A 88 -2.73 -20.98 -5.15
C LYS A 88 -2.70 -19.45 -5.35
N LEU A 89 -1.72 -18.76 -4.74
CA LEU A 89 -1.55 -17.33 -4.94
C LEU A 89 -1.31 -16.96 -6.40
N ARG A 90 -0.52 -17.76 -7.13
CA ARG A 90 -0.36 -17.58 -8.60
C ARG A 90 -1.67 -17.74 -9.35
N LYS A 91 -2.49 -18.74 -8.98
CA LYS A 91 -3.79 -18.99 -9.63
C LYS A 91 -4.76 -17.84 -9.45
N ILE A 92 -4.80 -17.23 -8.26
CA ILE A 92 -5.72 -16.13 -7.94
C ILE A 92 -5.15 -14.74 -8.26
N ARG A 93 -3.88 -14.65 -8.70
CA ARG A 93 -3.22 -13.37 -9.04
C ARG A 93 -4.02 -12.47 -10.01
N PRO A 94 -4.72 -12.98 -11.04
CA PRO A 94 -5.54 -12.12 -11.90
C PRO A 94 -6.65 -11.38 -11.17
N HIS A 95 -7.20 -11.93 -10.08
CA HIS A 95 -8.20 -11.25 -9.25
C HIS A 95 -7.60 -10.05 -8.52
N TYR A 96 -6.38 -10.20 -7.98
CA TYR A 96 -5.64 -9.08 -7.36
C TYR A 96 -5.33 -7.99 -8.38
N ARG A 97 -4.93 -8.35 -9.59
CA ARG A 97 -4.67 -7.37 -10.66
C ARG A 97 -5.92 -6.57 -10.98
N ARG A 98 -7.06 -7.23 -11.22
CA ARG A 98 -8.34 -6.55 -11.46
C ARG A 98 -8.75 -5.65 -10.29
N MET A 99 -8.53 -6.09 -9.06
CA MET A 99 -8.80 -5.28 -7.87
C MET A 99 -7.93 -4.02 -7.86
N MET A 100 -6.64 -4.12 -8.18
CA MET A 100 -5.76 -2.95 -8.28
C MET A 100 -6.23 -1.97 -9.34
N GLU A 101 -6.54 -2.47 -10.55
CA GLU A 101 -6.91 -1.66 -11.72
C GLU A 101 -8.32 -1.05 -11.60
N HIS A 102 -9.28 -1.79 -11.06
CA HIS A 102 -10.68 -1.41 -11.11
C HIS A 102 -11.28 -1.01 -9.76
N VAL A 103 -10.58 -1.25 -8.67
CA VAL A 103 -11.04 -0.88 -7.31
C VAL A 103 -10.07 0.08 -6.65
N LEU A 104 -8.83 -0.33 -6.41
CA LEU A 104 -7.92 0.46 -5.59
C LEU A 104 -7.46 1.75 -6.28
N GLN A 105 -7.03 1.68 -7.53
CA GLN A 105 -6.58 2.87 -8.27
C GLN A 105 -7.72 3.89 -8.43
N PRO A 106 -8.92 3.54 -8.94
CA PRO A 106 -10.04 4.49 -9.03
C PRO A 106 -10.47 5.05 -7.67
N LEU A 107 -10.48 4.22 -6.62
CA LEU A 107 -10.78 4.66 -5.27
C LEU A 107 -9.81 5.74 -4.79
N MET A 108 -8.52 5.54 -4.98
CA MET A 108 -7.52 6.53 -4.61
C MET A 108 -7.71 7.84 -5.38
N GLU A 109 -7.97 7.77 -6.68
CA GLU A 109 -8.23 8.94 -7.53
C GLU A 109 -9.46 9.72 -7.04
N GLU A 110 -10.57 9.00 -6.74
CA GLU A 110 -11.81 9.60 -6.26
C GLU A 110 -11.61 10.27 -4.90
N ARG A 111 -11.00 9.59 -3.93
CA ARG A 111 -10.77 10.13 -2.59
C ARG A 111 -9.83 11.32 -2.60
N MET A 112 -8.77 11.32 -3.42
CA MET A 112 -7.90 12.48 -3.58
C MET A 112 -8.65 13.67 -4.18
N LYS A 113 -9.52 13.43 -5.16
CA LYS A 113 -10.37 14.46 -5.75
C LYS A 113 -11.38 15.04 -4.75
N GLU A 114 -12.03 14.19 -3.96
CA GLU A 114 -12.97 14.62 -2.91
C GLU A 114 -12.31 15.50 -1.85
N MET A 115 -11.05 15.23 -1.53
CA MET A 115 -10.23 16.06 -0.63
C MET A 115 -9.78 17.39 -1.27
N GLY A 116 -10.15 17.67 -2.52
CA GLY A 116 -9.72 18.85 -3.25
C GLY A 116 -8.24 18.84 -3.64
N ILE A 117 -7.58 17.70 -3.58
CA ILE A 117 -6.17 17.56 -3.94
C ILE A 117 -6.05 17.52 -5.46
N LYS A 118 -5.28 18.47 -6.00
CA LYS A 118 -5.02 18.60 -7.43
C LYS A 118 -3.60 18.12 -7.77
N ASN A 119 -3.38 17.77 -9.03
CA ASN A 119 -2.06 17.39 -9.55
C ASN A 119 -1.46 16.13 -8.89
N VAL A 120 -2.31 15.21 -8.45
CA VAL A 120 -1.90 13.87 -8.08
C VAL A 120 -2.04 12.97 -9.30
N HIS A 121 -1.00 12.19 -9.59
CA HIS A 121 -1.02 11.17 -10.62
C HIS A 121 -0.85 9.79 -9.98
N ILE A 122 -1.75 8.88 -10.31
CA ILE A 122 -1.75 7.53 -9.74
C ILE A 122 -1.56 6.52 -10.85
N GLU A 123 -0.54 5.68 -10.73
CA GLU A 123 -0.22 4.67 -11.71
C GLU A 123 0.02 3.30 -11.07
N LEU A 124 -0.44 2.26 -11.77
CA LEU A 124 -0.13 0.88 -11.43
C LEU A 124 1.14 0.48 -12.17
N GLU A 125 2.18 0.07 -11.44
CA GLU A 125 3.39 -0.46 -12.05
C GLU A 125 3.09 -1.77 -12.79
N ASP A 126 3.58 -1.89 -14.03
CA ASP A 126 3.49 -3.14 -14.78
C ASP A 126 4.56 -4.12 -14.31
N LEU A 127 4.14 -5.02 -13.43
CA LEU A 127 5.00 -6.05 -12.88
C LEU A 127 4.93 -7.29 -13.76
N SER A 128 5.98 -7.50 -14.52
CA SER A 128 6.09 -8.63 -15.46
C SER A 128 6.28 -9.99 -14.79
N THR A 129 6.65 -10.03 -13.50
CA THR A 129 6.97 -11.27 -12.81
C THR A 129 5.82 -11.77 -11.92
N ALA A 130 5.64 -13.09 -11.87
CA ALA A 130 4.56 -13.74 -11.11
C ALA A 130 4.77 -13.73 -9.58
N ARG A 131 5.88 -13.21 -9.08
CA ARG A 131 6.26 -13.25 -7.65
C ARG A 131 6.24 -11.88 -6.98
N ASP A 132 6.28 -10.82 -7.75
CA ASP A 132 6.36 -9.47 -7.20
C ASP A 132 5.01 -9.00 -6.65
N PRO A 133 4.97 -8.19 -5.59
CA PRO A 133 3.75 -7.55 -5.15
C PRO A 133 3.22 -6.64 -6.26
N PHE A 134 1.91 -6.35 -6.25
CA PHE A 134 1.37 -5.28 -7.07
C PHE A 134 1.75 -3.94 -6.47
N VAL A 135 2.17 -2.99 -7.30
CA VAL A 135 2.65 -1.69 -6.86
C VAL A 135 1.78 -0.59 -7.44
N LEU A 136 1.23 0.24 -6.57
CA LEU A 136 0.54 1.48 -6.92
C LEU A 136 1.40 2.65 -6.49
N LEU A 137 1.74 3.53 -7.42
CA LEU A 137 2.50 4.75 -7.18
C LEU A 137 1.56 5.95 -7.16
N ILE A 138 1.60 6.73 -6.09
CA ILE A 138 0.81 7.93 -5.90
C ILE A 138 1.76 9.11 -5.91
N HIS A 139 1.94 9.72 -7.08
CA HIS A 139 2.77 10.90 -7.27
C HIS A 139 2.04 12.14 -6.78
N TYR A 140 2.61 12.85 -5.83
CA TYR A 140 2.03 14.05 -5.25
C TYR A 140 2.81 15.31 -5.66
N PRO A 141 2.14 16.48 -5.68
CA PRO A 141 2.82 17.75 -5.94
C PRO A 141 3.69 18.12 -4.74
N SER A 142 5.01 18.03 -4.90
CA SER A 142 5.95 18.44 -3.85
C SER A 142 6.04 19.96 -3.76
N LEU A 143 6.12 20.45 -2.53
CA LEU A 143 6.38 21.87 -2.23
C LEU A 143 7.87 22.24 -2.32
N PHE A 144 8.73 21.23 -2.48
CA PHE A 144 10.18 21.38 -2.50
C PHE A 144 10.72 21.12 -3.90
N GLU A 145 11.70 21.94 -4.31
CA GLU A 145 12.41 21.70 -5.57
C GLU A 145 13.13 20.34 -5.50
N GLN A 146 12.99 19.58 -6.57
CA GLN A 146 13.67 18.30 -6.72
C GLN A 146 15.14 18.55 -7.10
N ASN A 147 15.97 18.77 -6.09
CA ASN A 147 17.41 18.76 -6.28
C ASN A 147 17.86 17.30 -6.35
N GLU A 148 18.69 16.96 -7.33
CA GLU A 148 19.23 15.60 -7.55
C GLU A 148 19.93 15.00 -6.31
N SER A 149 20.26 15.83 -5.33
CA SER A 149 20.87 15.44 -4.05
C SER A 149 19.85 14.96 -3.00
N LEU A 150 18.52 15.18 -3.20
CA LEU A 150 17.50 14.72 -2.28
C LEU A 150 17.04 13.32 -2.69
N TYR A 151 17.39 12.35 -1.89
CA TYR A 151 17.08 10.93 -2.06
C TYR A 151 15.58 10.60 -2.00
N ILE A 152 14.74 11.56 -1.59
CA ILE A 152 13.31 11.36 -1.37
C ILE A 152 12.53 11.73 -2.62
N ARG A 153 11.92 10.73 -3.26
CA ARG A 153 11.06 10.92 -4.42
C ARG A 153 9.64 11.29 -4.00
N PRO A 154 8.95 12.21 -4.72
CA PRO A 154 7.62 12.70 -4.35
C PRO A 154 6.49 11.77 -4.78
N PHE A 155 6.56 10.54 -4.36
CA PHE A 155 5.46 9.58 -4.49
C PHE A 155 5.34 8.71 -3.24
N VAL A 156 4.15 8.22 -2.97
CA VAL A 156 3.89 7.16 -1.99
C VAL A 156 3.72 5.87 -2.76
N LYS A 157 4.42 4.82 -2.34
CA LYS A 157 4.36 3.49 -2.93
C LYS A 157 3.50 2.59 -2.07
N ILE A 158 2.48 1.97 -2.65
CA ILE A 158 1.71 0.90 -2.02
C ILE A 158 2.13 -0.41 -2.66
N GLU A 159 2.64 -1.32 -1.85
CA GLU A 159 2.92 -2.69 -2.25
C GLU A 159 1.81 -3.60 -1.73
N LEU A 160 1.03 -4.17 -2.64
CA LEU A 160 -0.06 -5.09 -2.29
C LEU A 160 0.32 -6.52 -2.64
N SER A 161 0.35 -7.36 -1.62
CA SER A 161 0.58 -8.80 -1.77
C SER A 161 -0.67 -9.61 -1.43
N GLY A 162 -0.86 -10.74 -2.14
CA GLY A 162 -1.81 -11.75 -1.71
C GLY A 162 -1.14 -12.66 -0.69
N ARG A 163 -1.73 -12.86 0.48
CA ARG A 163 -1.24 -13.87 1.44
C ARG A 163 -2.37 -14.66 2.06
N ALA A 164 -2.04 -15.93 2.36
CA ALA A 164 -2.78 -16.67 3.36
C ALA A 164 -2.77 -15.87 4.67
N GLN A 165 -3.93 -15.72 5.30
CA GLN A 165 -3.97 -15.26 6.68
C GLN A 165 -3.10 -16.19 7.52
N THR A 166 -1.95 -15.71 7.95
CA THR A 166 -1.41 -16.15 9.21
C THR A 166 -2.24 -15.40 10.24
N GLU A 167 -3.05 -16.09 10.99
CA GLU A 167 -3.79 -15.51 12.10
C GLU A 167 -2.84 -14.66 12.95
N PRO A 168 -3.26 -13.45 13.34
CA PRO A 168 -2.55 -12.76 14.39
C PRO A 168 -2.70 -13.62 15.64
N SER A 169 -1.60 -14.10 16.13
CA SER A 169 -1.49 -14.60 17.49
C SER A 169 -1.82 -13.49 18.48
#